data_cbe721875d8c891585026e0aed7b005d
#
_entry.id   cbe721875d8c891585026e0aed7b005d
#
_cell.length_a   1.000
_cell.length_b   1.000
_cell.length_c   1.000
_cell.angle_alpha   90.00
_cell.angle_beta   90.00
_cell.angle_gamma   90.00
#
_symmetry.space_group_name_H-M   'P 1'
#
loop_
_entity.id
_entity.type
_entity.pdbx_description
1 polymer ?
#
loop_
_entity_poly.entity_id
_entity_poly.type
_entity_poly.pdbx_seq_one_letter_code
_entity_poly.pdbx_strand_id
1 'polypeptide(L)'
;WVTFDKLTPGTLAKIDAKFAAPNQLDITTTNLDGFTVSLSNHPRYSSGKPIVVSVDGKKIKTENKESLSFSKKDGKWTASKAEVTDAMKNTKLEGPIREAFATRHIYVYGTAGSPSPEEQKKRIDMANEAANWSFYRGPFLNRIMFFPRVVADKDVRPSDLESCNLVLFGTAETNLLIDKYKNQLPFHLESGKTGDHGLFYVYPIDGHYVAVSSGLPWWANSQNQNYRFPPSFAEVPALKDFVFFRNSLKEVVADGYFDETWKVGTEAKAKLTSAGVSVK
;
A
#
# COMPACT_ATOMS: atom_id res chain seq x y z
N TRP A 1 -19.54 13.91 8.04
CA TRP A 1 -20.51 14.11 6.97
C TRP A 1 -19.90 14.17 5.57
N VAL A 2 -18.57 14.06 5.45
CA VAL A 2 -17.81 13.96 4.19
C VAL A 2 -17.03 12.66 4.18
N THR A 3 -17.14 11.90 3.10
CA THR A 3 -16.40 10.65 2.86
C THR A 3 -15.56 10.82 1.61
N PHE A 4 -14.30 10.43 1.64
CA PHE A 4 -13.43 10.37 0.47
C PHE A 4 -13.69 9.07 -0.26
N ASP A 5 -14.09 9.15 -1.54
CA ASP A 5 -14.40 7.97 -2.35
C ASP A 5 -13.22 7.58 -3.25
N LYS A 6 -12.48 8.58 -3.77
CA LYS A 6 -11.35 8.37 -4.67
C LYS A 6 -10.28 9.43 -4.46
N LEU A 7 -9.06 8.97 -4.19
CA LEU A 7 -7.88 9.80 -3.92
C LEU A 7 -6.90 9.76 -5.08
N THR A 8 -6.08 10.80 -5.23
CA THR A 8 -4.88 10.73 -6.06
C THR A 8 -3.81 9.96 -5.29
N PRO A 9 -3.36 8.77 -5.75
CA PRO A 9 -2.41 7.94 -5.02
C PRO A 9 -1.11 8.67 -4.66
N GLY A 10 -0.58 8.39 -3.46
CA GLY A 10 0.69 8.95 -3.00
C GLY A 10 0.66 10.44 -2.62
N THR A 11 -0.52 11.04 -2.54
CA THR A 11 -0.66 12.46 -2.21
C THR A 11 -1.56 12.66 -0.98
N LEU A 12 -1.37 13.78 -0.27
CA LEU A 12 -2.25 14.15 0.82
C LEU A 12 -3.51 14.81 0.25
N ALA A 13 -4.64 14.11 0.36
CA ALA A 13 -5.94 14.66 -0.01
C ALA A 13 -6.49 15.57 1.08
N LYS A 14 -7.15 16.66 0.67
CA LYS A 14 -7.85 17.60 1.56
C LYS A 14 -9.19 17.96 0.97
N ILE A 15 -10.15 18.22 1.85
CA ILE A 15 -11.44 18.83 1.52
C ILE A 15 -11.81 19.86 2.60
N ASP A 16 -12.26 21.01 2.15
CA ASP A 16 -12.94 22.02 2.98
C ASP A 16 -14.36 22.17 2.44
N ALA A 17 -15.35 21.80 3.25
CA ALA A 17 -16.76 21.81 2.88
C ALA A 17 -17.54 22.63 3.92
N LYS A 18 -18.17 23.71 3.46
CA LYS A 18 -18.91 24.64 4.32
C LYS A 18 -20.19 25.12 3.69
N PHE A 19 -21.18 25.37 4.51
CA PHE A 19 -22.40 26.06 4.09
C PHE A 19 -22.21 27.56 4.16
N ALA A 20 -22.14 28.24 2.99
CA ALA A 20 -22.12 29.70 2.91
C ALA A 20 -23.46 30.33 3.32
N ALA A 21 -24.58 29.65 3.00
CA ALA A 21 -25.95 30.00 3.40
C ALA A 21 -26.79 28.71 3.55
N PRO A 22 -28.02 28.75 4.08
CA PRO A 22 -28.91 27.59 4.08
C PRO A 22 -29.05 27.01 2.65
N ASN A 23 -28.85 25.69 2.51
CA ASN A 23 -28.83 24.97 1.23
C ASN A 23 -27.82 25.51 0.18
N GLN A 24 -26.79 26.23 0.60
CA GLN A 24 -25.68 26.63 -0.27
C GLN A 24 -24.37 26.07 0.25
N LEU A 25 -23.84 25.06 -0.41
CA LEU A 25 -22.66 24.32 -0.01
C LEU A 25 -21.47 24.67 -0.93
N ASP A 26 -20.39 25.21 -0.34
CA ASP A 26 -19.13 25.48 -1.00
C ASP A 26 -18.08 24.47 -0.57
N ILE A 27 -17.42 23.87 -1.54
CA ILE A 27 -16.42 22.81 -1.34
C ILE A 27 -15.14 23.16 -2.09
N THR A 28 -14.01 23.02 -1.41
CA THR A 28 -12.67 23.13 -2.02
C THR A 28 -11.90 21.82 -1.79
N THR A 29 -11.25 21.33 -2.83
CA THR A 29 -10.55 20.05 -2.80
C THR A 29 -9.08 20.17 -3.20
N THR A 30 -8.26 19.25 -2.70
CA THR A 30 -6.87 19.07 -3.13
C THR A 30 -6.58 17.57 -3.21
N ASN A 31 -6.01 17.10 -4.33
CA ASN A 31 -5.64 15.70 -4.55
C ASN A 31 -6.79 14.71 -4.31
N LEU A 32 -8.00 15.08 -4.67
CA LEU A 32 -9.22 14.33 -4.48
C LEU A 32 -9.98 14.23 -5.80
N ASP A 33 -10.36 13.02 -6.19
CA ASP A 33 -11.04 12.74 -7.46
C ASP A 33 -12.45 12.18 -7.26
N GLY A 34 -12.85 11.93 -6.02
CA GLY A 34 -14.21 11.54 -5.67
C GLY A 34 -14.49 11.69 -4.18
N PHE A 35 -15.69 12.16 -3.85
CA PHE A 35 -16.16 12.27 -2.48
C PHE A 35 -17.68 12.25 -2.41
N THR A 36 -18.19 11.91 -1.24
CA THR A 36 -19.62 11.92 -0.91
C THR A 36 -19.86 12.81 0.31
N VAL A 37 -20.87 13.65 0.25
CA VAL A 37 -21.38 14.42 1.40
C VAL A 37 -22.70 13.87 1.87
N SER A 38 -22.83 13.60 3.17
CA SER A 38 -24.09 13.22 3.82
C SER A 38 -24.69 14.44 4.50
N LEU A 39 -25.80 14.90 4.01
CA LEU A 39 -26.49 16.10 4.46
C LEU A 39 -27.60 15.80 5.47
N SER A 40 -27.89 14.52 5.70
CA SER A 40 -28.89 14.08 6.66
C SER A 40 -28.62 14.68 8.04
N ASN A 41 -29.63 15.31 8.63
CA ASN A 41 -29.53 16.03 9.91
C ASN A 41 -28.55 17.19 9.98
N HIS A 42 -28.00 17.65 8.86
CA HIS A 42 -27.14 18.83 8.90
C HIS A 42 -27.98 20.12 9.14
N PRO A 43 -27.65 20.99 10.12
CA PRO A 43 -28.49 22.08 10.58
C PRO A 43 -28.76 23.18 9.52
N ARG A 44 -27.94 23.24 8.47
CA ARG A 44 -28.11 24.19 7.36
C ARG A 44 -28.69 23.57 6.09
N TYR A 45 -29.07 22.27 6.13
CA TYR A 45 -29.69 21.57 5.01
C TYR A 45 -31.19 21.39 5.27
N SER A 46 -32.00 21.65 4.24
CA SER A 46 -33.45 21.37 4.22
C SER A 46 -33.78 20.62 2.95
N SER A 47 -34.29 19.40 3.09
CA SER A 47 -34.69 18.55 1.97
C SER A 47 -35.82 19.12 1.11
N GLY A 48 -36.65 20.02 1.69
CA GLY A 48 -37.76 20.68 0.97
C GLY A 48 -37.32 21.87 0.10
N LYS A 49 -36.04 22.25 0.07
CA LYS A 49 -35.53 23.38 -0.71
C LYS A 49 -34.41 22.96 -1.64
N PRO A 50 -34.30 23.52 -2.86
CA PRO A 50 -33.19 23.27 -3.75
C PRO A 50 -31.85 23.53 -3.06
N ILE A 51 -30.88 22.67 -3.31
CA ILE A 51 -29.50 22.85 -2.86
C ILE A 51 -28.64 23.39 -4.01
N VAL A 52 -27.79 24.36 -3.70
CA VAL A 52 -26.74 24.85 -4.61
C VAL A 52 -25.40 24.38 -4.10
N VAL A 53 -24.66 23.65 -4.94
CA VAL A 53 -23.33 23.15 -4.61
C VAL A 53 -22.31 23.74 -5.56
N SER A 54 -21.23 24.27 -4.98
CA SER A 54 -20.04 24.72 -5.69
C SER A 54 -18.85 23.84 -5.30
N VAL A 55 -18.11 23.33 -6.27
CA VAL A 55 -16.89 22.54 -6.05
C VAL A 55 -15.75 23.23 -6.81
N ASP A 56 -14.66 23.56 -6.10
CA ASP A 56 -13.51 24.30 -6.63
C ASP A 56 -13.92 25.56 -7.43
N GLY A 57 -14.90 26.32 -6.87
CA GLY A 57 -15.41 27.56 -7.46
C GLY A 57 -16.40 27.37 -8.62
N LYS A 58 -16.74 26.14 -9.00
CA LYS A 58 -17.69 25.85 -10.09
C LYS A 58 -18.99 25.30 -9.54
N LYS A 59 -20.13 25.88 -9.95
CA LYS A 59 -21.45 25.37 -9.61
C LYS A 59 -21.69 24.04 -10.31
N ILE A 60 -22.08 23.03 -9.55
CA ILE A 60 -22.42 21.68 -10.04
C ILE A 60 -23.94 21.51 -9.94
N LYS A 61 -24.55 21.09 -11.04
CA LYS A 61 -25.98 20.75 -11.05
C LYS A 61 -26.18 19.45 -10.30
N THR A 62 -26.96 19.50 -9.21
CA THR A 62 -27.26 18.35 -8.35
C THR A 62 -28.75 18.17 -8.22
N GLU A 63 -29.18 16.96 -7.89
CA GLU A 63 -30.51 16.70 -7.35
C GLU A 63 -30.54 17.07 -5.87
N ASN A 64 -31.72 17.40 -5.33
CA ASN A 64 -31.88 17.64 -3.90
C ASN A 64 -32.01 16.31 -3.17
N LYS A 65 -30.87 15.75 -2.71
CA LYS A 65 -30.79 14.49 -1.98
C LYS A 65 -29.97 14.67 -0.71
N GLU A 66 -30.27 13.86 0.29
CA GLU A 66 -29.52 13.85 1.56
C GLU A 66 -28.09 13.33 1.43
N SER A 67 -27.81 12.58 0.37
CA SER A 67 -26.46 12.13 0.03
C SER A 67 -26.13 12.54 -1.38
N LEU A 68 -25.03 13.29 -1.54
CA LEU A 68 -24.55 13.78 -2.82
C LEU A 68 -23.13 13.30 -3.05
N SER A 69 -22.92 12.58 -4.13
CA SER A 69 -21.60 12.09 -4.55
C SER A 69 -21.09 12.92 -5.72
N PHE A 70 -19.78 13.17 -5.72
CA PHE A 70 -19.09 13.95 -6.73
C PHE A 70 -17.88 13.16 -7.22
N SER A 71 -17.67 13.15 -8.53
CA SER A 71 -16.48 12.58 -9.15
C SER A 71 -15.83 13.55 -10.13
N LYS A 72 -14.50 13.47 -10.23
CA LYS A 72 -13.70 14.29 -11.12
C LYS A 72 -13.19 13.46 -12.28
N LYS A 73 -13.49 13.87 -13.50
CA LYS A 73 -13.00 13.26 -14.73
C LYS A 73 -12.45 14.35 -15.63
N ASP A 74 -11.24 14.16 -16.17
CA ASP A 74 -10.56 15.13 -17.04
C ASP A 74 -10.56 16.57 -16.44
N GLY A 75 -10.31 16.65 -15.13
CA GLY A 75 -10.26 17.91 -14.38
C GLY A 75 -11.63 18.59 -14.15
N LYS A 76 -12.74 17.93 -14.48
CA LYS A 76 -14.11 18.48 -14.31
C LYS A 76 -14.89 17.66 -13.29
N TRP A 77 -15.50 18.35 -12.33
CA TRP A 77 -16.41 17.77 -11.36
C TRP A 77 -17.81 17.54 -11.94
N THR A 78 -18.40 16.40 -11.60
CA THR A 78 -19.79 16.04 -11.91
C THR A 78 -20.47 15.49 -10.65
N ALA A 79 -21.80 15.65 -10.58
CA ALA A 79 -22.61 15.05 -9.51
C ALA A 79 -22.86 13.56 -9.85
N SER A 80 -21.88 12.73 -9.62
CA SER A 80 -21.94 11.29 -9.81
C SER A 80 -21.04 10.59 -8.82
N LYS A 81 -21.38 9.36 -8.46
CA LYS A 81 -20.51 8.55 -7.61
C LYS A 81 -19.24 8.19 -8.39
N ALA A 82 -18.08 8.27 -7.73
CA ALA A 82 -16.84 7.78 -8.31
C ALA A 82 -16.95 6.27 -8.56
N GLU A 83 -16.53 5.83 -9.74
CA GLU A 83 -16.41 4.41 -10.04
C GLU A 83 -15.18 3.87 -9.29
N VAL A 84 -15.43 3.06 -8.26
CA VAL A 84 -14.41 2.34 -7.52
C VAL A 84 -14.78 0.87 -7.56
N THR A 85 -13.89 0.05 -8.11
CA THR A 85 -14.03 -1.41 -8.12
C THR A 85 -13.07 -2.03 -7.11
N ASP A 86 -13.30 -3.29 -6.73
CA ASP A 86 -12.40 -4.02 -5.83
C ASP A 86 -10.98 -4.19 -6.41
N ALA A 87 -10.85 -4.05 -7.74
CA ALA A 87 -9.56 -4.07 -8.43
C ALA A 87 -8.80 -2.73 -8.36
N MET A 88 -9.41 -1.68 -7.81
CA MET A 88 -8.80 -0.36 -7.66
C MET A 88 -8.35 -0.12 -6.22
N LYS A 89 -7.44 0.85 -6.05
CA LYS A 89 -7.11 1.38 -4.73
C LYS A 89 -8.38 1.92 -4.07
N ASN A 90 -8.56 1.58 -2.82
CA ASN A 90 -9.73 1.95 -2.01
C ASN A 90 -9.30 2.16 -0.56
N THR A 91 -10.23 2.55 0.31
CA THR A 91 -9.94 2.85 1.72
C THR A 91 -9.39 1.68 2.55
N LYS A 92 -9.46 0.45 2.04
CA LYS A 92 -8.89 -0.73 2.70
C LYS A 92 -7.55 -1.14 2.10
N LEU A 93 -7.36 -0.91 0.80
CA LEU A 93 -6.21 -1.34 0.01
C LEU A 93 -5.73 -0.17 -0.87
N GLU A 94 -4.98 0.76 -0.27
CA GLU A 94 -4.48 1.97 -0.95
C GLU A 94 -2.96 2.04 -1.04
N GLY A 95 -2.25 1.13 -0.32
CA GLY A 95 -0.81 1.27 -0.07
C GLY A 95 -0.53 2.37 0.95
N PRO A 96 0.69 2.73 1.25
CA PRO A 96 1.95 2.13 0.77
C PRO A 96 2.34 0.81 1.49
N ILE A 97 3.57 0.37 1.29
CA ILE A 97 4.11 -0.87 1.89
C ILE A 97 3.80 -1.01 3.39
N ARG A 98 3.89 0.06 4.16
CA ARG A 98 3.62 0.05 5.62
C ARG A 98 2.22 -0.45 5.96
N GLU A 99 1.24 -0.30 5.08
CA GLU A 99 -0.13 -0.73 5.35
C GLU A 99 -0.26 -2.26 5.40
N ALA A 100 0.64 -2.99 4.72
CA ALA A 100 0.72 -4.45 4.84
C ALA A 100 1.10 -4.91 6.26
N PHE A 101 1.72 -4.04 7.04
CA PHE A 101 2.16 -4.30 8.42
C PHE A 101 1.22 -3.68 9.48
N ALA A 102 0.27 -2.85 9.06
CA ALA A 102 -0.63 -2.15 9.97
C ALA A 102 -1.74 -3.04 10.56
N THR A 103 -2.00 -4.18 9.92
CA THR A 103 -2.99 -5.15 10.36
C THR A 103 -2.35 -6.54 10.54
N ARG A 104 -3.16 -7.56 10.81
CA ARG A 104 -2.67 -8.92 11.00
C ARG A 104 -1.89 -9.39 9.78
N HIS A 105 -0.64 -9.79 9.96
CA HIS A 105 0.25 -10.25 8.91
C HIS A 105 1.14 -11.40 9.38
N ILE A 106 1.67 -12.17 8.42
CA ILE A 106 2.62 -13.25 8.64
C ILE A 106 3.80 -13.13 7.68
N TYR A 107 4.96 -13.60 8.13
CA TYR A 107 6.19 -13.64 7.34
C TYR A 107 6.39 -15.04 6.78
N VAL A 108 6.61 -15.12 5.46
CA VAL A 108 6.63 -16.41 4.76
C VAL A 108 7.94 -16.57 4.00
N TYR A 109 8.80 -17.49 4.48
CA TYR A 109 10.01 -17.87 3.77
C TYR A 109 9.76 -19.00 2.77
N GLY A 110 10.53 -19.02 1.68
CA GLY A 110 10.38 -19.99 0.62
C GLY A 110 11.09 -21.33 0.92
N THR A 111 10.50 -22.44 0.48
CA THR A 111 11.07 -23.77 0.52
C THR A 111 11.28 -24.40 -0.85
N ALA A 112 10.86 -23.72 -1.93
CA ALA A 112 11.00 -24.19 -3.30
C ALA A 112 12.45 -24.13 -3.80
N GLY A 113 12.73 -24.84 -4.92
CA GLY A 113 14.03 -24.85 -5.57
C GLY A 113 15.08 -25.75 -4.94
N SER A 114 14.68 -26.70 -4.08
CA SER A 114 15.59 -27.66 -3.43
C SER A 114 16.80 -26.99 -2.76
N PRO A 115 16.60 -26.04 -1.82
CA PRO A 115 17.69 -25.31 -1.18
C PRO A 115 18.61 -26.24 -0.37
N SER A 116 19.92 -25.92 -0.32
CA SER A 116 20.82 -26.56 0.64
C SER A 116 20.39 -26.22 2.09
N PRO A 117 20.84 -26.98 3.10
CA PRO A 117 20.56 -26.64 4.51
C PRO A 117 21.01 -25.21 4.88
N GLU A 118 22.14 -24.76 4.35
CA GLU A 118 22.66 -23.41 4.59
C GLU A 118 21.80 -22.33 3.92
N GLU A 119 21.35 -22.58 2.69
CA GLU A 119 20.44 -21.68 1.99
C GLU A 119 19.07 -21.61 2.69
N GLN A 120 18.54 -22.76 3.09
CA GLN A 120 17.28 -22.82 3.84
C GLN A 120 17.39 -22.04 5.15
N LYS A 121 18.52 -22.19 5.87
CA LYS A 121 18.77 -21.41 7.09
C LYS A 121 18.79 -19.92 6.83
N LYS A 122 19.45 -19.43 5.76
CA LYS A 122 19.45 -18.01 5.39
C LYS A 122 18.06 -17.48 5.13
N ARG A 123 17.21 -18.24 4.43
CA ARG A 123 15.80 -17.85 4.17
C ARG A 123 14.99 -17.72 5.45
N ILE A 124 15.17 -18.65 6.38
CA ILE A 124 14.53 -18.62 7.70
C ILE A 124 15.04 -17.43 8.52
N ASP A 125 16.36 -17.22 8.57
CA ASP A 125 16.98 -16.14 9.33
C ASP A 125 16.50 -14.78 8.82
N MET A 126 16.41 -14.59 7.51
CA MET A 126 15.90 -13.36 6.88
C MET A 126 14.45 -13.06 7.31
N ALA A 127 13.57 -14.04 7.26
CA ALA A 127 12.18 -13.88 7.68
C ALA A 127 12.05 -13.58 9.18
N ASN A 128 12.87 -14.24 10.02
CA ASN A 128 12.93 -13.98 11.45
C ASN A 128 13.47 -12.59 11.78
N GLU A 129 14.47 -12.11 11.04
CA GLU A 129 15.00 -10.75 11.20
C GLU A 129 13.95 -9.69 10.83
N ALA A 130 13.20 -9.90 9.74
CA ALA A 130 12.09 -9.05 9.39
C ALA A 130 10.98 -9.03 10.46
N ALA A 131 10.72 -10.18 11.08
CA ALA A 131 9.72 -10.33 12.14
C ALA A 131 10.19 -9.86 13.53
N ASN A 132 11.39 -9.33 13.65
CA ASN A 132 11.91 -8.83 14.92
C ASN A 132 11.32 -7.45 15.25
N TRP A 133 10.15 -7.43 15.86
CA TRP A 133 9.44 -6.21 16.27
C TRP A 133 9.75 -5.81 17.72
N SER A 134 10.96 -6.09 18.19
CA SER A 134 11.37 -5.68 19.50
C SER A 134 11.85 -4.22 19.50
N PHE A 135 11.49 -3.45 20.52
CA PHE A 135 11.98 -2.09 20.69
C PHE A 135 12.24 -1.76 22.17
N TYR A 136 13.21 -0.86 22.39
CA TYR A 136 13.59 -0.43 23.71
C TYR A 136 12.80 0.82 24.14
N ARG A 137 12.15 0.76 25.29
CA ARG A 137 11.34 1.84 25.86
C ARG A 137 12.02 2.62 26.96
N GLY A 138 13.29 2.31 27.24
CA GLY A 138 14.06 2.91 28.31
C GLY A 138 14.07 2.07 29.59
N PRO A 139 14.83 2.50 30.62
CA PRO A 139 15.04 1.71 31.84
C PRO A 139 13.75 1.30 32.55
N PHE A 140 12.72 2.14 32.50
CA PHE A 140 11.48 1.92 33.23
C PHE A 140 10.59 0.82 32.58
N LEU A 141 10.47 0.80 31.25
CA LEU A 141 9.63 -0.16 30.52
C LEU A 141 10.43 -1.27 29.85
N ASN A 142 11.76 -1.19 29.91
CA ASN A 142 12.66 -2.16 29.30
C ASN A 142 12.35 -2.39 27.80
N ARG A 143 12.49 -3.61 27.31
CA ARG A 143 12.26 -3.99 25.92
C ARG A 143 10.85 -4.54 25.76
N ILE A 144 10.10 -3.96 24.85
CA ILE A 144 8.81 -4.49 24.43
C ILE A 144 9.05 -5.36 23.19
N MET A 145 8.48 -6.55 23.18
CA MET A 145 8.66 -7.55 22.12
C MET A 145 7.31 -7.97 21.56
N PHE A 146 7.22 -7.98 20.23
CA PHE A 146 6.13 -8.61 19.51
C PHE A 146 6.70 -9.83 18.79
N PHE A 147 5.90 -10.86 18.63
CA PHE A 147 6.28 -12.10 17.96
C PHE A 147 5.37 -12.37 16.76
N PRO A 148 5.54 -11.65 15.64
CA PRO A 148 4.84 -11.98 14.42
C PRO A 148 5.15 -13.42 14.01
N ARG A 149 4.18 -14.09 13.43
CA ARG A 149 4.36 -15.47 13.00
C ARG A 149 5.24 -15.56 11.77
N VAL A 150 6.27 -16.40 11.83
CA VAL A 150 7.12 -16.79 10.70
C VAL A 150 6.81 -18.23 10.33
N VAL A 151 6.59 -18.50 9.03
CA VAL A 151 6.14 -19.82 8.56
C VAL A 151 6.73 -20.14 7.19
N ALA A 152 6.93 -21.43 6.90
CA ALA A 152 7.30 -21.87 5.57
C ALA A 152 6.13 -21.68 4.58
N ASP A 153 6.42 -21.41 3.32
CA ASP A 153 5.42 -21.23 2.26
C ASP A 153 4.46 -22.43 2.11
N LYS A 154 4.97 -23.66 2.28
CA LYS A 154 4.20 -24.92 2.24
C LYS A 154 3.30 -25.13 3.46
N ASP A 155 3.55 -24.42 4.57
CA ASP A 155 2.86 -24.60 5.84
C ASP A 155 1.86 -23.45 6.12
N VAL A 156 1.67 -22.53 5.17
CA VAL A 156 0.65 -21.48 5.24
C VAL A 156 -0.73 -22.09 5.13
N ARG A 157 -1.58 -21.80 6.10
CA ARG A 157 -2.93 -22.37 6.21
C ARG A 157 -3.94 -21.59 5.35
N PRO A 158 -5.03 -22.22 4.89
CA PRO A 158 -6.12 -21.51 4.23
C PRO A 158 -6.64 -20.32 5.04
N SER A 159 -6.81 -20.48 6.36
CA SER A 159 -7.24 -19.39 7.25
C SER A 159 -6.23 -18.22 7.34
N ASP A 160 -4.95 -18.45 7.09
CA ASP A 160 -3.95 -17.37 7.01
C ASP A 160 -4.15 -16.56 5.72
N LEU A 161 -4.43 -17.24 4.60
CA LEU A 161 -4.70 -16.59 3.31
C LEU A 161 -5.99 -15.75 3.34
N GLU A 162 -6.98 -16.18 4.13
CA GLU A 162 -8.28 -15.51 4.27
C GLU A 162 -8.25 -14.31 5.26
N SER A 163 -7.28 -14.24 6.17
CA SER A 163 -7.34 -13.29 7.28
C SER A 163 -6.07 -12.49 7.55
N CYS A 164 -4.99 -12.73 6.80
CA CYS A 164 -3.71 -12.07 7.03
C CYS A 164 -3.18 -11.42 5.77
N ASN A 165 -2.50 -10.30 5.92
CA ASN A 165 -1.54 -9.86 4.92
C ASN A 165 -0.32 -10.80 4.93
N LEU A 166 0.29 -10.98 3.76
CA LEU A 166 1.45 -11.86 3.58
C LEU A 166 2.70 -11.04 3.31
N VAL A 167 3.79 -11.32 4.00
CA VAL A 167 5.12 -10.79 3.70
C VAL A 167 5.96 -11.95 3.19
N LEU A 168 6.13 -12.03 1.87
CA LEU A 168 6.76 -13.14 1.16
C LEU A 168 8.22 -12.83 0.84
N PHE A 169 9.11 -13.75 1.15
CA PHE A 169 10.54 -13.64 0.86
C PHE A 169 10.98 -14.60 -0.24
N GLY A 170 11.71 -14.08 -1.23
CA GLY A 170 12.26 -14.84 -2.34
C GLY A 170 11.71 -14.44 -3.70
N THR A 171 11.79 -15.35 -4.64
CA THR A 171 11.30 -15.22 -6.02
C THR A 171 10.32 -16.34 -6.32
N ALA A 172 9.71 -16.38 -7.51
CA ALA A 172 8.82 -17.47 -7.92
C ALA A 172 9.52 -18.85 -7.91
N GLU A 173 10.84 -18.87 -8.12
CA GLU A 173 11.64 -20.09 -8.12
C GLU A 173 11.94 -20.61 -6.70
N THR A 174 11.83 -19.74 -5.70
CA THR A 174 12.26 -20.05 -4.33
C THR A 174 11.12 -20.05 -3.31
N ASN A 175 9.93 -19.49 -3.66
CA ASN A 175 8.78 -19.39 -2.78
C ASN A 175 7.50 -19.82 -3.51
N LEU A 176 6.84 -20.86 -3.00
CA LEU A 176 5.63 -21.45 -3.59
C LEU A 176 4.46 -20.48 -3.71
N LEU A 177 4.32 -19.52 -2.76
CA LEU A 177 3.24 -18.54 -2.82
C LEU A 177 3.54 -17.45 -3.84
N ILE A 178 4.79 -17.02 -4.00
CA ILE A 178 5.17 -16.11 -5.07
C ILE A 178 4.93 -16.78 -6.42
N ASP A 179 5.28 -18.05 -6.59
CA ASP A 179 4.98 -18.81 -7.81
C ASP A 179 3.47 -18.92 -8.06
N LYS A 180 2.69 -19.24 -7.03
CA LYS A 180 1.22 -19.30 -7.11
C LYS A 180 0.63 -17.98 -7.62
N TYR A 181 1.14 -16.84 -7.12
CA TYR A 181 0.63 -15.51 -7.46
C TYR A 181 1.37 -14.83 -8.62
N LYS A 182 2.38 -15.44 -9.21
CA LYS A 182 3.24 -14.82 -10.24
C LYS A 182 2.48 -14.18 -11.41
N ASN A 183 1.31 -14.74 -11.77
CA ASN A 183 0.48 -14.18 -12.83
C ASN A 183 -0.36 -12.97 -12.41
N GLN A 184 -0.47 -12.69 -11.13
CA GLN A 184 -1.18 -11.54 -10.57
C GLN A 184 -0.20 -10.44 -10.13
N LEU A 185 0.97 -10.82 -9.64
CA LEU A 185 1.99 -9.88 -9.14
C LEU A 185 2.56 -9.00 -10.27
N PRO A 186 2.78 -7.69 -10.01
CA PRO A 186 3.21 -6.74 -11.04
C PRO A 186 4.68 -6.87 -11.39
N PHE A 187 5.51 -7.36 -10.48
CA PHE A 187 6.96 -7.38 -10.62
C PHE A 187 7.55 -8.76 -10.37
N HIS A 188 8.59 -9.07 -11.14
CA HIS A 188 9.43 -10.25 -10.91
C HIS A 188 10.89 -9.87 -11.06
N LEU A 189 11.72 -10.12 -10.04
CA LEU A 189 13.15 -9.90 -10.06
C LEU A 189 13.84 -11.12 -10.67
N GLU A 190 14.63 -10.90 -11.71
CA GLU A 190 15.43 -11.95 -12.35
C GLU A 190 16.45 -12.56 -11.37
N SER A 191 16.61 -13.87 -11.38
CA SER A 191 17.47 -14.59 -10.43
C SER A 191 18.93 -14.13 -10.46
N GLY A 192 19.45 -13.71 -11.62
CA GLY A 192 20.79 -13.15 -11.76
C GLY A 192 21.02 -11.80 -11.08
N LYS A 193 19.96 -11.14 -10.58
CA LYS A 193 20.02 -9.83 -9.91
C LYS A 193 19.86 -9.91 -8.39
N THR A 194 19.47 -11.05 -7.85
CA THR A 194 19.16 -11.21 -6.42
C THR A 194 20.36 -11.02 -5.48
N GLY A 195 21.60 -11.08 -6.00
CA GLY A 195 22.82 -10.97 -5.19
C GLY A 195 23.18 -9.55 -4.75
N ASP A 196 22.86 -8.55 -5.57
CA ASP A 196 23.25 -7.15 -5.32
C ASP A 196 22.06 -6.17 -5.40
N HIS A 197 20.88 -6.64 -5.77
CA HIS A 197 19.66 -5.84 -5.81
C HIS A 197 18.58 -6.37 -4.86
N GLY A 198 17.74 -5.45 -4.39
CA GLY A 198 16.53 -5.73 -3.62
C GLY A 198 15.31 -5.11 -4.28
N LEU A 199 14.25 -5.87 -4.38
CA LEU A 199 12.94 -5.43 -4.84
C LEU A 199 11.92 -5.68 -3.72
N PHE A 200 11.32 -4.62 -3.22
CA PHE A 200 10.27 -4.72 -2.20
C PHE A 200 9.05 -3.94 -2.64
N TYR A 201 7.88 -4.56 -2.62
CA TYR A 201 6.64 -3.94 -3.04
C TYR A 201 5.43 -4.57 -2.35
N VAL A 202 4.32 -3.85 -2.37
CA VAL A 202 3.01 -4.31 -1.89
C VAL A 202 2.02 -4.38 -3.04
N TYR A 203 1.16 -5.41 -3.05
CA TYR A 203 0.12 -5.58 -4.07
C TYR A 203 -1.13 -6.23 -3.45
N PRO A 204 -2.35 -5.87 -3.89
CA PRO A 204 -3.58 -6.48 -3.40
C PRO A 204 -3.83 -7.83 -4.07
N ILE A 205 -4.11 -8.84 -3.30
CA ILE A 205 -4.55 -10.16 -3.76
C ILE A 205 -5.66 -10.64 -2.82
N ASP A 206 -6.79 -11.02 -3.37
CA ASP A 206 -7.93 -11.59 -2.64
C ASP A 206 -8.36 -10.75 -1.41
N GLY A 207 -8.31 -9.41 -1.55
CA GLY A 207 -8.74 -8.49 -0.49
C GLY A 207 -7.71 -8.24 0.61
N HIS A 208 -6.49 -8.74 0.47
CA HIS A 208 -5.38 -8.57 1.41
C HIS A 208 -4.12 -8.05 0.71
N TYR A 209 -3.20 -7.49 1.49
CA TYR A 209 -1.89 -7.16 0.96
C TYR A 209 -0.98 -8.38 0.87
N VAL A 210 -0.32 -8.52 -0.28
CA VAL A 210 0.85 -9.36 -0.47
C VAL A 210 2.05 -8.44 -0.65
N ALA A 211 2.92 -8.38 0.35
CA ALA A 211 4.20 -7.69 0.27
C ALA A 211 5.28 -8.70 -0.14
N VAL A 212 6.03 -8.40 -1.19
CA VAL A 212 7.06 -9.30 -1.74
C VAL A 212 8.43 -8.65 -1.61
N SER A 213 9.36 -9.34 -0.93
CA SER A 213 10.76 -8.96 -0.82
C SER A 213 11.63 -9.98 -1.57
N SER A 214 12.20 -9.57 -2.71
CA SER A 214 13.04 -10.39 -3.57
C SER A 214 14.48 -9.87 -3.59
N GLY A 215 15.47 -10.76 -3.52
CA GLY A 215 16.89 -10.42 -3.48
C GLY A 215 17.31 -9.91 -2.11
N LEU A 216 18.06 -8.79 -2.08
CA LEU A 216 18.49 -8.17 -0.82
C LEU A 216 17.27 -7.68 -0.03
N PRO A 217 17.24 -7.91 1.30
CA PRO A 217 16.17 -7.39 2.13
C PRO A 217 16.24 -5.85 2.21
N TRP A 218 15.08 -5.19 2.39
CA TRP A 218 15.00 -3.72 2.42
C TRP A 218 15.83 -3.05 3.53
N TRP A 219 16.29 -3.80 4.51
CA TRP A 219 17.23 -3.31 5.55
C TRP A 219 18.70 -3.67 5.25
N ALA A 220 19.01 -4.22 4.07
CA ALA A 220 20.37 -4.59 3.71
C ALA A 220 21.30 -3.38 3.83
N ASN A 221 22.44 -3.56 4.52
CA ASN A 221 23.44 -2.52 4.75
C ASN A 221 22.86 -1.20 5.30
N SER A 222 21.73 -1.27 6.00
CA SER A 222 21.13 -0.10 6.63
C SER A 222 22.07 0.46 7.70
N GLN A 223 22.26 1.77 7.66
CA GLN A 223 22.96 2.52 8.69
C GLN A 223 22.00 3.20 9.66
N ASN A 224 20.72 2.87 9.58
CA ASN A 224 19.70 3.39 10.48
C ASN A 224 19.90 2.78 11.88
N GLN A 225 20.77 3.39 12.67
CA GLN A 225 21.05 2.98 14.05
C GLN A 225 20.00 3.54 15.00
N ASN A 226 18.74 3.23 14.75
CA ASN A 226 17.71 3.54 15.70
C ASN A 226 17.75 2.50 16.83
N TYR A 227 18.31 2.89 17.99
CA TYR A 227 18.37 2.00 19.16
C TYR A 227 16.99 1.55 19.68
N ARG A 228 15.91 2.17 19.20
CA ARG A 228 14.53 1.82 19.58
C ARG A 228 13.94 0.71 18.73
N PHE A 229 14.27 0.69 17.44
CA PHE A 229 13.71 -0.26 16.47
C PHE A 229 14.82 -0.90 15.65
N PRO A 230 14.68 -2.19 15.28
CA PRO A 230 15.58 -2.81 14.32
C PRO A 230 15.42 -2.14 12.93
N PRO A 231 16.47 -2.16 12.09
CA PRO A 231 16.43 -1.56 10.76
C PRO A 231 15.28 -2.07 9.89
N SER A 232 14.96 -3.36 9.97
CA SER A 232 13.84 -3.97 9.25
C SER A 232 12.48 -3.32 9.53
N PHE A 233 12.29 -2.77 10.73
CA PHE A 233 11.09 -2.03 11.08
C PHE A 233 11.24 -0.52 10.81
N ALA A 234 12.41 0.05 11.12
CA ALA A 234 12.65 1.50 11.06
C ALA A 234 12.59 2.06 9.63
N GLU A 235 12.90 1.26 8.61
CA GLU A 235 12.87 1.68 7.19
C GLU A 235 11.45 1.68 6.59
N VAL A 236 10.56 0.79 7.06
CA VAL A 236 9.22 0.58 6.46
C VAL A 236 8.36 1.84 6.35
N PRO A 237 8.32 2.75 7.36
CA PRO A 237 7.46 3.94 7.28
C PRO A 237 7.79 4.91 6.15
N ALA A 238 9.02 4.89 5.64
CA ALA A 238 9.48 5.77 4.56
C ALA A 238 9.23 5.19 3.15
N LEU A 239 8.87 3.91 3.05
CA LEU A 239 8.69 3.23 1.77
C LEU A 239 7.34 3.59 1.13
N LYS A 240 7.36 3.70 -0.20
CA LYS A 240 6.17 3.87 -1.04
C LYS A 240 5.50 2.51 -1.33
N ASP A 241 4.77 2.36 -2.42
CA ASP A 241 4.17 1.07 -2.80
C ASP A 241 5.21 0.06 -3.29
N PHE A 242 6.28 0.55 -3.88
CA PHE A 242 7.42 -0.27 -4.30
C PHE A 242 8.73 0.50 -4.20
N VAL A 243 9.81 -0.25 -4.01
CA VAL A 243 11.20 0.21 -4.11
C VAL A 243 12.06 -0.88 -4.75
N PHE A 244 12.89 -0.48 -5.69
CA PHE A 244 13.96 -1.29 -6.26
C PHE A 244 15.29 -0.57 -6.05
N PHE A 245 16.24 -1.24 -5.45
CA PHE A 245 17.49 -0.65 -4.99
C PHE A 245 18.67 -1.61 -5.23
N ARG A 246 19.88 -1.05 -5.21
CA ARG A 246 21.13 -1.77 -5.27
C ARG A 246 21.88 -1.62 -3.94
N ASN A 247 22.49 -2.69 -3.45
CA ASN A 247 23.23 -2.76 -2.19
C ASN A 247 22.45 -2.32 -0.94
N SER A 248 21.78 -1.19 -0.97
CA SER A 248 20.99 -0.64 0.15
C SER A 248 19.95 0.37 -0.32
N LEU A 249 19.02 0.76 0.56
CA LEU A 249 18.04 1.82 0.31
C LEU A 249 18.66 3.22 0.06
N LYS A 250 19.98 3.38 0.18
CA LYS A 250 20.67 4.60 -0.24
C LYS A 250 20.88 4.66 -1.76
N GLU A 251 20.86 3.52 -2.45
CA GLU A 251 21.04 3.40 -3.88
C GLU A 251 19.74 2.97 -4.56
N VAL A 252 18.70 3.79 -4.42
CA VAL A 252 17.39 3.54 -5.04
C VAL A 252 17.49 3.74 -6.54
N VAL A 253 17.18 2.69 -7.31
CA VAL A 253 17.10 2.70 -8.77
C VAL A 253 15.72 3.19 -9.24
N ALA A 254 14.67 2.68 -8.61
CA ALA A 254 13.29 3.09 -8.85
C ALA A 254 12.44 2.90 -7.60
N ASP A 255 11.58 3.85 -7.31
CA ASP A 255 10.56 3.74 -6.29
C ASP A 255 9.30 4.49 -6.71
N GLY A 256 8.18 4.21 -6.10
CA GLY A 256 6.97 4.96 -6.42
C GLY A 256 5.70 4.37 -5.84
N TYR A 257 4.61 5.04 -6.21
CA TYR A 257 3.26 4.58 -5.98
C TYR A 257 2.71 3.98 -7.26
N PHE A 258 1.93 2.92 -7.14
CA PHE A 258 1.06 2.49 -8.23
C PHE A 258 -0.03 3.53 -8.45
N ASP A 259 -0.58 3.57 -9.65
CA ASP A 259 -1.77 4.35 -9.93
C ASP A 259 -3.03 3.76 -9.23
N GLU A 260 -4.17 4.37 -9.45
CA GLU A 260 -5.44 3.92 -8.88
C GLU A 260 -5.86 2.51 -9.29
N THR A 261 -5.30 1.97 -10.36
CA THR A 261 -5.55 0.61 -10.88
C THR A 261 -4.40 -0.35 -10.58
N TRP A 262 -3.53 0.00 -9.63
CA TRP A 262 -2.36 -0.77 -9.24
C TRP A 262 -1.34 -0.99 -10.37
N LYS A 263 -1.27 -0.07 -11.34
CA LYS A 263 -0.26 -0.10 -12.40
C LYS A 263 0.90 0.82 -12.08
N VAL A 264 2.07 0.44 -12.58
CA VAL A 264 3.29 1.25 -12.45
C VAL A 264 3.33 2.32 -13.54
N GLY A 265 3.76 3.53 -13.17
CA GLY A 265 3.94 4.63 -14.12
C GLY A 265 5.04 4.34 -15.15
N THR A 266 4.91 4.92 -16.35
CA THR A 266 5.76 4.65 -17.52
C THR A 266 7.26 4.85 -17.23
N GLU A 267 7.64 5.90 -16.53
CA GLU A 267 9.04 6.17 -16.20
C GLU A 267 9.62 5.12 -15.26
N ALA A 268 8.91 4.77 -14.19
CA ALA A 268 9.35 3.74 -13.25
C ALA A 268 9.40 2.37 -13.93
N LYS A 269 8.43 2.06 -14.80
CA LYS A 269 8.42 0.83 -15.61
C LYS A 269 9.70 0.72 -16.46
N ALA A 270 10.08 1.80 -17.15
CA ALA A 270 11.28 1.80 -17.97
C ALA A 270 12.54 1.55 -17.14
N LYS A 271 12.69 2.23 -16.00
CA LYS A 271 13.83 2.03 -15.08
C LYS A 271 13.89 0.60 -14.53
N LEU A 272 12.79 0.05 -14.08
CA LEU A 272 12.69 -1.32 -13.57
C LEU A 272 13.10 -2.34 -14.64
N THR A 273 12.52 -2.23 -15.84
CA THR A 273 12.79 -3.17 -16.95
C THR A 273 14.26 -3.11 -17.39
N SER A 274 14.84 -1.91 -17.51
CA SER A 274 16.26 -1.77 -17.89
C SER A 274 17.21 -2.35 -16.86
N ALA A 275 16.79 -2.48 -15.62
CA ALA A 275 17.61 -2.98 -14.52
C ALA A 275 17.32 -4.47 -14.16
N GLY A 276 16.56 -5.20 -14.98
CA GLY A 276 16.34 -6.64 -14.83
C GLY A 276 15.15 -7.01 -13.93
N VAL A 277 14.13 -6.14 -13.88
CA VAL A 277 12.83 -6.45 -13.28
C VAL A 277 11.81 -6.62 -14.39
N SER A 278 11.19 -7.79 -14.47
CA SER A 278 10.04 -7.99 -15.35
C SER A 278 8.84 -7.24 -14.79
N VAL A 279 8.20 -6.42 -15.62
CA VAL A 279 7.05 -5.58 -15.26
C VAL A 279 5.88 -5.91 -16.17
N LYS A 280 4.75 -6.26 -15.57
CA LYS A 280 3.49 -6.54 -16.29
C LYS A 280 2.72 -5.28 -16.64
#